data_2001caf008b07c4cfbd278dc07cc5c8d
#
_entry.id   2001caf008b07c4cfbd278dc07cc5c8d
#
_cell.length_a   1.000
_cell.length_b   1.000
_cell.length_c   1.000
_cell.angle_alpha   90.00
_cell.angle_beta   90.00
_cell.angle_gamma   90.00
#
_symmetry.space_group_name_H-M   'P 1'
#
loop_
_entity.id
_entity.type
_entity.pdbx_description
1 polymer ?
#
loop_
_entity_poly.entity_id
_entity_poly.type
_entity_poly.pdbx_seq_one_letter_code
_entity_poly.pdbx_strand_id
1 'polypeptide(L)'
;MSLRWLGPVVVFAGLAAIGFFPRNHAQAGEVSSITHYKVLAPIRHGNLTVFPVVAATTHDTRDFLTLDEGLRSGDVVVTEYSNLQGMVRRRQPGGGEQRSNRAQVNTLVLVNNSKRPLILLAGEIVTGGKQDRVIGKDRLIPAESDPVDLGVFCVEPGRWTGSSDKFNALGGPMAQPAVRAKAMSDKNQAKVWEEVGKSRSGMMAQVTAASPALAATSSYARVMDNKEVQEKLDSVAVPVERDYRSLIQQLREHNAVGVIVAVNGEIIWADIFASTDLLQKYWPKLVRSYAAEAVGTHAKAQQADEKTAQAFLDNMEGRHQTVESEPGLYRQTEISGDGFKAFELTSLLPKTIFDLHVAKMAE
;
A
#
# COMPACT_ATOMS: atom_id res chain seq x y z
N MET A 1 32.81 86.48 -28.94
CA MET A 1 31.83 86.60 -27.82
C MET A 1 30.77 85.54 -28.14
N SER A 2 30.82 84.45 -27.44
CA SER A 2 30.05 83.24 -27.70
C SER A 2 28.90 83.13 -26.70
N LEU A 3 27.69 83.10 -27.15
CA LEU A 3 26.50 82.97 -26.33
C LEU A 3 26.13 81.46 -26.32
N ARG A 4 26.24 80.91 -25.15
CA ARG A 4 25.86 79.49 -24.90
C ARG A 4 24.36 79.45 -24.59
N TRP A 5 23.59 78.68 -25.37
CA TRP A 5 22.22 78.34 -25.12
C TRP A 5 22.14 77.06 -24.29
N LEU A 6 21.54 77.13 -23.11
CA LEU A 6 21.17 75.99 -22.29
C LEU A 6 19.71 75.63 -22.57
N GLY A 7 19.46 74.49 -23.17
CA GLY A 7 18.12 73.95 -23.32
C GLY A 7 17.72 73.12 -22.11
N PRO A 8 16.45 73.10 -21.71
CA PRO A 8 15.98 72.32 -20.56
C PRO A 8 15.91 70.84 -20.87
N VAL A 9 16.50 70.02 -19.97
CA VAL A 9 16.35 68.57 -19.96
C VAL A 9 15.02 68.21 -19.33
N VAL A 10 14.09 67.66 -20.14
CA VAL A 10 12.84 67.10 -19.66
C VAL A 10 13.10 65.65 -19.23
N VAL A 11 13.07 65.40 -17.94
CA VAL A 11 13.15 64.04 -17.36
C VAL A 11 11.75 63.45 -17.41
N PHE A 12 11.50 62.47 -18.29
CA PHE A 12 10.32 61.64 -18.22
C PHE A 12 10.48 60.60 -17.15
N ALA A 13 9.80 60.76 -16.01
CA ALA A 13 9.64 59.74 -15.01
C ALA A 13 8.59 58.71 -15.50
N GLY A 14 9.04 57.60 -16.04
CA GLY A 14 8.18 56.47 -16.37
C GLY A 14 7.70 55.77 -15.10
N LEU A 15 6.44 55.98 -14.71
CA LEU A 15 5.76 55.15 -13.68
C LEU A 15 5.50 53.77 -14.27
N ALA A 16 6.34 52.81 -13.89
CA ALA A 16 6.04 51.39 -14.13
C ALA A 16 4.94 50.97 -13.13
N ALA A 17 3.71 50.89 -13.61
CA ALA A 17 2.61 50.25 -12.88
C ALA A 17 2.88 48.75 -12.80
N ILE A 18 3.39 48.30 -11.66
CA ILE A 18 3.44 46.87 -11.34
C ILE A 18 2.01 46.43 -11.05
N GLY A 19 1.38 45.84 -12.07
CA GLY A 19 0.09 45.17 -11.91
C GLY A 19 0.25 43.95 -11.00
N PHE A 20 -0.19 44.08 -9.76
CA PHE A 20 -0.45 42.93 -8.91
C PHE A 20 -1.67 42.19 -9.50
N PHE A 21 -1.45 41.15 -10.28
CA PHE A 21 -2.46 40.16 -10.54
C PHE A 21 -2.59 39.30 -9.27
N PRO A 22 -3.75 39.27 -8.60
CA PRO A 22 -3.97 38.28 -7.57
C PRO A 22 -3.94 36.91 -8.26
N ARG A 23 -2.93 36.10 -7.98
CA ARG A 23 -2.98 34.67 -8.24
C ARG A 23 -4.10 34.12 -7.36
N ASN A 24 -5.27 33.96 -7.93
CA ASN A 24 -6.28 33.08 -7.37
C ASN A 24 -5.70 31.67 -7.38
N HIS A 25 -5.07 31.28 -6.27
CA HIS A 25 -5.00 29.89 -5.91
C HIS A 25 -6.45 29.49 -5.65
N ALA A 26 -7.05 28.85 -6.64
CA ALA A 26 -8.23 28.05 -6.39
C ALA A 26 -7.78 26.98 -5.38
N GLN A 27 -8.05 27.22 -4.09
CA GLN A 27 -8.14 26.18 -3.11
C GLN A 27 -9.23 25.24 -3.64
N ALA A 28 -8.82 24.12 -4.24
CA ALA A 28 -9.68 22.98 -4.36
C ALA A 28 -10.16 22.70 -2.95
N GLY A 29 -11.43 22.94 -2.67
CA GLY A 29 -12.02 22.73 -1.38
C GLY A 29 -11.73 21.32 -0.94
N GLU A 30 -11.03 21.18 0.17
CA GLU A 30 -11.00 19.95 0.95
C GLU A 30 -12.44 19.64 1.32
N VAL A 31 -13.07 18.76 0.54
CA VAL A 31 -14.24 18.03 1.01
C VAL A 31 -13.69 16.88 1.86
N SER A 32 -13.09 17.25 2.98
CA SER A 32 -12.91 16.31 4.08
C SER A 32 -14.29 16.09 4.68
N SER A 33 -14.99 15.12 4.16
CA SER A 33 -16.08 14.51 4.92
C SER A 33 -15.41 13.87 6.14
N ILE A 34 -15.57 14.47 7.32
CA ILE A 34 -15.10 13.91 8.58
C ILE A 34 -15.82 12.57 8.75
N THR A 35 -15.23 11.52 8.25
CA THR A 35 -15.71 10.17 8.48
C THR A 35 -15.35 9.83 9.91
N HIS A 36 -16.34 9.79 10.81
CA HIS A 36 -16.11 9.38 12.19
C HIS A 36 -15.90 7.86 12.22
N TYR A 37 -14.67 7.45 12.43
CA TYR A 37 -14.32 6.06 12.68
C TYR A 37 -14.46 5.74 14.17
N LYS A 38 -15.01 4.57 14.46
CA LYS A 38 -15.12 4.06 15.83
C LYS A 38 -14.39 2.73 15.93
N VAL A 39 -13.50 2.64 16.90
CA VAL A 39 -12.85 1.40 17.29
C VAL A 39 -13.79 0.57 18.14
N LEU A 40 -13.86 -0.72 17.91
CA LEU A 40 -14.66 -1.67 18.68
C LEU A 40 -13.78 -2.51 19.62
N ALA A 41 -14.46 -3.24 20.51
CA ALA A 41 -13.81 -4.16 21.43
C ALA A 41 -12.88 -5.14 20.69
N PRO A 42 -11.69 -5.40 21.25
CA PRO A 42 -10.65 -6.17 20.56
C PRO A 42 -10.95 -7.66 20.49
N ILE A 43 -10.51 -8.26 19.40
CA ILE A 43 -10.39 -9.70 19.22
C ILE A 43 -8.93 -10.08 19.53
N ARG A 44 -8.72 -11.06 20.44
CA ARG A 44 -7.40 -11.44 20.93
C ARG A 44 -7.14 -12.92 20.72
N HIS A 45 -6.01 -13.23 20.09
CA HIS A 45 -5.50 -14.59 19.98
C HIS A 45 -3.98 -14.62 20.13
N GLY A 46 -3.50 -15.31 21.16
CA GLY A 46 -2.08 -15.29 21.52
C GLY A 46 -1.61 -13.88 21.87
N ASN A 47 -0.56 -13.43 21.22
CA ASN A 47 -0.02 -12.08 21.35
C ASN A 47 -0.56 -11.09 20.28
N LEU A 48 -1.48 -11.53 19.40
CA LEU A 48 -2.16 -10.70 18.44
C LEU A 48 -3.45 -10.11 19.04
N THR A 49 -3.61 -8.81 18.89
CA THR A 49 -4.86 -8.09 19.18
C THR A 49 -5.30 -7.33 17.93
N VAL A 50 -6.54 -7.55 17.51
CA VAL A 50 -7.15 -6.86 16.37
C VAL A 50 -8.35 -6.07 16.88
N PHE A 51 -8.36 -4.77 16.64
CA PHE A 51 -9.47 -3.88 16.94
C PHE A 51 -10.23 -3.60 15.65
N PRO A 52 -11.48 -4.08 15.50
CA PRO A 52 -12.30 -3.71 14.35
C PRO A 52 -12.59 -2.21 14.34
N VAL A 53 -12.57 -1.61 13.16
CA VAL A 53 -12.89 -0.20 12.93
C VAL A 53 -14.16 -0.13 12.09
N VAL A 54 -15.14 0.67 12.55
CA VAL A 54 -16.41 0.85 11.86
C VAL A 54 -16.64 2.32 11.52
N ALA A 55 -17.45 2.54 10.48
CA ALA A 55 -17.93 3.85 10.07
C ALA A 55 -19.45 3.84 9.91
N ALA A 56 -20.10 4.98 10.12
CA ALA A 56 -21.54 5.12 9.89
C ALA A 56 -21.88 5.07 8.40
N THR A 57 -21.00 5.60 7.55
CA THR A 57 -21.15 5.64 6.10
C THR A 57 -19.95 5.06 5.39
N THR A 58 -20.15 4.52 4.20
CA THR A 58 -19.10 3.99 3.33
C THR A 58 -19.31 4.43 1.89
N HIS A 59 -18.28 4.26 1.08
CA HIS A 59 -18.31 4.57 -0.33
C HIS A 59 -18.58 3.32 -1.18
N ASP A 60 -19.13 3.47 -2.37
CA ASP A 60 -19.27 2.36 -3.31
C ASP A 60 -17.93 2.11 -4.01
N THR A 61 -17.38 0.92 -3.80
CA THR A 61 -16.10 0.50 -4.36
C THR A 61 -16.21 -0.68 -5.32
N ARG A 62 -17.45 -1.05 -5.73
CA ARG A 62 -17.70 -2.21 -6.59
C ARG A 62 -17.06 -2.09 -7.98
N ASP A 63 -16.84 -0.88 -8.43
CA ASP A 63 -16.20 -0.63 -9.72
C ASP A 63 -14.67 -0.82 -9.69
N PHE A 64 -14.07 -1.02 -8.53
CA PHE A 64 -12.65 -1.26 -8.42
C PHE A 64 -12.32 -2.76 -8.39
N LEU A 65 -11.25 -3.14 -9.09
CA LEU A 65 -10.64 -4.47 -9.01
C LEU A 65 -9.56 -4.51 -7.94
N THR A 66 -9.36 -5.67 -7.34
CA THR A 66 -8.13 -5.99 -6.62
C THR A 66 -7.16 -6.74 -7.53
N LEU A 67 -5.88 -6.81 -7.14
CA LEU A 67 -4.87 -7.56 -7.88
C LEU A 67 -5.28 -9.02 -8.09
N ASP A 68 -5.81 -9.68 -7.06
CA ASP A 68 -6.25 -11.07 -7.14
C ASP A 68 -7.43 -11.28 -8.11
N GLU A 69 -8.41 -10.37 -8.11
CA GLU A 69 -9.52 -10.43 -9.07
C GLU A 69 -9.01 -10.29 -10.50
N GLY A 70 -8.13 -9.32 -10.74
CA GLY A 70 -7.60 -9.04 -12.07
C GLY A 70 -6.69 -10.16 -12.61
N LEU A 71 -5.84 -10.74 -11.75
CA LEU A 71 -5.01 -11.90 -12.13
C LEU A 71 -5.84 -13.14 -12.36
N ARG A 72 -6.88 -13.38 -11.55
CA ARG A 72 -7.78 -14.54 -11.69
C ARG A 72 -8.59 -14.48 -12.98
N SER A 73 -9.08 -13.32 -13.38
CA SER A 73 -9.77 -13.14 -14.65
C SER A 73 -8.84 -13.19 -15.86
N GLY A 74 -7.53 -13.05 -15.66
CA GLY A 74 -6.53 -12.93 -16.72
C GLY A 74 -6.51 -11.57 -17.42
N ASP A 75 -7.27 -10.61 -16.92
CA ASP A 75 -7.29 -9.23 -17.44
C ASP A 75 -6.12 -8.38 -16.95
N VAL A 76 -5.55 -8.74 -15.80
CA VAL A 76 -4.34 -8.12 -15.26
C VAL A 76 -3.15 -9.03 -15.47
N VAL A 77 -2.06 -8.47 -15.95
CA VAL A 77 -0.79 -9.17 -16.17
C VAL A 77 0.31 -8.39 -15.46
N VAL A 78 1.12 -9.10 -14.65
CA VAL A 78 2.35 -8.57 -14.06
C VAL A 78 3.52 -9.37 -14.63
N THR A 79 4.53 -8.67 -15.14
CA THR A 79 5.67 -9.29 -15.81
C THR A 79 6.93 -8.46 -15.66
N GLU A 80 8.09 -9.05 -15.98
CA GLU A 80 9.30 -8.27 -16.20
C GLU A 80 9.24 -7.53 -17.55
N TYR A 81 9.91 -6.40 -17.65
CA TYR A 81 9.86 -5.56 -18.84
C TYR A 81 10.31 -6.30 -20.11
N SER A 82 11.26 -7.22 -19.99
CA SER A 82 11.74 -8.06 -21.11
C SER A 82 10.66 -8.95 -21.73
N ASN A 83 9.62 -9.29 -20.98
CA ASN A 83 8.60 -10.26 -21.35
C ASN A 83 7.29 -9.60 -21.79
N LEU A 84 7.27 -8.28 -21.97
CA LEU A 84 6.07 -7.51 -22.30
C LEU A 84 5.54 -7.78 -23.71
N GLN A 85 6.38 -8.25 -24.66
CA GLN A 85 5.98 -8.49 -26.04
C GLN A 85 4.91 -9.59 -26.13
N GLY A 86 3.77 -9.27 -26.72
CA GLY A 86 2.63 -10.17 -26.88
C GLY A 86 1.63 -10.17 -25.73
N MET A 87 1.88 -9.44 -24.64
CA MET A 87 0.98 -9.39 -23.48
C MET A 87 0.06 -8.16 -23.46
N VAL A 88 0.29 -7.19 -24.35
CA VAL A 88 -0.51 -5.96 -24.47
C VAL A 88 -1.54 -6.12 -25.59
N ARG A 89 -2.81 -5.93 -25.28
CA ARG A 89 -3.91 -6.02 -26.28
C ARG A 89 -3.97 -4.82 -27.23
N ARG A 90 -3.48 -3.64 -26.81
CA ARG A 90 -3.39 -2.43 -27.63
C ARG A 90 -1.93 -2.10 -27.96
N ARG A 91 -1.66 -1.84 -29.25
CA ARG A 91 -0.44 -1.17 -29.70
C ARG A 91 -0.74 0.31 -29.82
N GLN A 92 -0.07 1.18 -29.06
CA GLN A 92 0.01 2.58 -29.44
C GLN A 92 1.08 2.75 -30.54
N PRO A 93 0.75 3.38 -31.65
CA PRO A 93 1.77 3.83 -32.61
C PRO A 93 2.33 5.17 -32.13
N GLY A 94 3.55 5.21 -31.70
CA GLY A 94 4.33 6.44 -31.58
C GLY A 94 4.88 6.78 -30.20
N GLY A 95 6.20 6.92 -30.13
CA GLY A 95 6.90 7.72 -29.13
C GLY A 95 7.29 7.03 -27.84
N GLY A 96 7.93 5.87 -27.90
CA GLY A 96 8.56 5.31 -26.73
C GLY A 96 10.03 5.68 -26.64
N GLU A 97 10.44 6.34 -25.57
CA GLU A 97 11.82 6.27 -25.11
C GLU A 97 12.27 4.80 -25.12
N GLN A 98 13.46 4.54 -25.64
CA GLN A 98 14.08 3.22 -25.56
C GLN A 98 14.39 2.89 -24.11
N ARG A 99 13.38 2.41 -23.37
CA ARG A 99 13.57 1.86 -22.03
C ARG A 99 14.39 0.59 -22.13
N SER A 100 15.38 0.45 -21.27
CA SER A 100 16.31 -0.66 -21.30
C SER A 100 15.57 -2.00 -21.27
N ASN A 101 15.81 -2.85 -22.26
CA ASN A 101 15.17 -4.17 -22.42
C ASN A 101 15.67 -5.20 -21.38
N ARG A 102 16.24 -4.75 -20.25
CA ARG A 102 16.77 -5.60 -19.18
C ARG A 102 15.86 -5.62 -17.99
N ALA A 103 15.63 -6.81 -17.43
CA ALA A 103 14.95 -6.97 -16.14
C ALA A 103 15.68 -6.16 -15.06
N GLN A 104 14.93 -5.38 -14.29
CA GLN A 104 15.45 -4.55 -13.21
C GLN A 104 14.93 -5.10 -11.86
N VAL A 105 15.78 -5.02 -10.82
CA VAL A 105 15.45 -5.54 -9.50
C VAL A 105 14.21 -4.85 -8.90
N ASN A 106 14.09 -3.55 -9.11
CA ASN A 106 13.09 -2.72 -8.44
C ASN A 106 11.91 -2.29 -9.35
N THR A 107 11.77 -2.89 -10.52
CA THR A 107 10.72 -2.53 -11.47
C THR A 107 10.10 -3.76 -12.10
N LEU A 108 8.78 -3.86 -12.00
CA LEU A 108 7.95 -4.76 -12.79
C LEU A 108 6.99 -3.93 -13.62
N VAL A 109 6.36 -4.55 -14.59
CA VAL A 109 5.35 -3.92 -15.42
C VAL A 109 4.00 -4.60 -15.17
N LEU A 110 2.98 -3.79 -14.98
CA LEU A 110 1.60 -4.22 -14.89
C LEU A 110 0.79 -3.67 -16.06
N VAL A 111 -0.06 -4.51 -16.64
CA VAL A 111 -1.05 -4.14 -17.65
C VAL A 111 -2.42 -4.50 -17.11
N ASN A 112 -3.31 -3.52 -17.05
CA ASN A 112 -4.73 -3.73 -16.74
C ASN A 112 -5.55 -3.67 -18.03
N ASN A 113 -5.91 -4.82 -18.57
CA ASN A 113 -6.75 -4.94 -19.77
C ASN A 113 -8.26 -4.93 -19.45
N SER A 114 -8.64 -4.83 -18.17
CA SER A 114 -10.04 -4.78 -17.76
C SER A 114 -10.66 -3.41 -18.00
N LYS A 115 -11.99 -3.33 -17.98
CA LYS A 115 -12.74 -2.08 -18.03
C LYS A 115 -12.87 -1.38 -16.67
N ARG A 116 -12.24 -1.90 -15.64
CA ARG A 116 -12.32 -1.43 -14.26
C ARG A 116 -10.96 -0.96 -13.78
N PRO A 117 -10.87 0.15 -13.02
CA PRO A 117 -9.62 0.55 -12.38
C PRO A 117 -9.21 -0.49 -11.34
N LEU A 118 -7.90 -0.72 -11.20
CA LEU A 118 -7.31 -1.68 -10.29
C LEU A 118 -6.68 -0.98 -9.09
N ILE A 119 -7.06 -1.37 -7.89
CA ILE A 119 -6.36 -0.99 -6.66
C ILE A 119 -5.24 -1.99 -6.41
N LEU A 120 -4.04 -1.46 -6.22
CA LEU A 120 -2.85 -2.19 -5.84
C LEU A 120 -2.42 -1.72 -4.46
N LEU A 121 -2.25 -2.64 -3.50
CA LEU A 121 -1.83 -2.30 -2.16
C LEU A 121 -0.35 -2.59 -1.92
N ALA A 122 0.29 -1.70 -1.19
CA ALA A 122 1.62 -1.94 -0.65
C ALA A 122 1.61 -3.17 0.27
N GLY A 123 2.64 -4.01 0.10
CA GLY A 123 2.73 -5.26 0.83
C GLY A 123 2.20 -6.48 0.08
N GLU A 124 1.42 -6.32 -1.00
CA GLU A 124 1.08 -7.47 -1.84
C GLU A 124 2.34 -8.08 -2.44
N ILE A 125 2.45 -9.40 -2.37
CA ILE A 125 3.60 -10.14 -2.91
C ILE A 125 3.21 -10.78 -4.23
N VAL A 126 4.05 -10.56 -5.24
CA VAL A 126 3.97 -11.23 -6.53
C VAL A 126 5.15 -12.18 -6.67
N THR A 127 4.85 -13.44 -6.98
CA THR A 127 5.81 -14.53 -7.09
C THR A 127 6.04 -14.91 -8.55
N GLY A 128 7.27 -15.19 -8.91
CA GLY A 128 7.64 -15.54 -10.28
C GLY A 128 8.84 -14.75 -10.80
N GLY A 129 8.93 -14.67 -12.12
CA GLY A 129 10.03 -13.98 -12.77
C GLY A 129 11.40 -14.42 -12.26
N LYS A 130 12.34 -13.49 -12.17
CA LYS A 130 13.68 -13.75 -11.63
C LYS A 130 13.75 -13.77 -10.12
N GLN A 131 12.83 -13.11 -9.45
CA GLN A 131 12.73 -13.03 -7.98
C GLN A 131 11.30 -12.66 -7.60
N ASP A 132 10.87 -13.09 -6.41
CA ASP A 132 9.63 -12.62 -5.80
C ASP A 132 9.75 -11.16 -5.38
N ARG A 133 8.64 -10.41 -5.49
CA ARG A 133 8.59 -8.97 -5.23
C ARG A 133 7.46 -8.61 -4.28
N VAL A 134 7.70 -7.60 -3.44
CA VAL A 134 6.66 -6.90 -2.68
C VAL A 134 6.36 -5.56 -3.34
N ILE A 135 5.08 -5.24 -3.46
CA ILE A 135 4.62 -3.93 -3.93
C ILE A 135 4.98 -2.88 -2.88
N GLY A 136 5.64 -1.81 -3.32
CA GLY A 136 6.21 -0.81 -2.42
C GLY A 136 5.26 0.33 -2.03
N LYS A 137 4.13 0.50 -2.72
CA LYS A 137 3.18 1.60 -2.48
C LYS A 137 1.79 1.26 -2.97
N ASP A 138 0.79 1.86 -2.32
CA ASP A 138 -0.57 1.84 -2.81
C ASP A 138 -0.68 2.63 -4.12
N ARG A 139 -1.46 2.12 -5.06
CA ARG A 139 -1.64 2.75 -6.36
C ARG A 139 -2.97 2.41 -7.00
N LEU A 140 -3.51 3.35 -7.76
CA LEU A 140 -4.63 3.10 -8.65
C LEU A 140 -4.12 2.98 -10.09
N ILE A 141 -4.46 1.88 -10.76
CA ILE A 141 -4.12 1.62 -12.16
C ILE A 141 -5.39 1.81 -12.99
N PRO A 142 -5.39 2.65 -14.04
CA PRO A 142 -6.60 2.91 -14.82
C PRO A 142 -7.09 1.66 -15.53
N ALA A 143 -8.37 1.67 -15.88
CA ALA A 143 -8.96 0.67 -16.79
C ALA A 143 -8.26 0.74 -18.15
N GLU A 144 -8.10 -0.40 -18.82
CA GLU A 144 -7.48 -0.51 -20.15
C GLU A 144 -6.14 0.25 -20.26
N SER A 145 -5.30 0.12 -19.20
CA SER A 145 -4.06 0.89 -19.08
C SER A 145 -3.00 0.48 -20.11
N ASP A 146 -2.20 1.43 -20.54
CA ASP A 146 -0.88 1.13 -21.05
C ASP A 146 -0.03 0.44 -19.97
N PRO A 147 1.10 -0.19 -20.36
CA PRO A 147 2.01 -0.80 -19.39
C PRO A 147 2.50 0.22 -18.35
N VAL A 148 2.27 -0.07 -17.06
CA VAL A 148 2.62 0.79 -15.94
C VAL A 148 3.79 0.19 -15.18
N ASP A 149 4.86 0.97 -14.97
CA ASP A 149 5.99 0.55 -14.16
C ASP A 149 5.60 0.52 -12.68
N LEU A 150 5.79 -0.61 -12.02
CA LEU A 150 5.56 -0.78 -10.60
C LEU A 150 6.86 -0.59 -9.82
N GLY A 151 6.81 0.24 -8.80
CA GLY A 151 7.83 0.31 -7.77
C GLY A 151 7.71 -0.91 -6.84
N VAL A 152 8.69 -1.79 -6.90
CA VAL A 152 8.70 -3.04 -6.13
C VAL A 152 10.03 -3.22 -5.42
N PHE A 153 10.03 -4.06 -4.37
CA PHE A 153 11.25 -4.51 -3.71
C PHE A 153 11.37 -6.02 -3.78
N CYS A 154 12.59 -6.50 -3.94
CA CYS A 154 12.88 -7.93 -3.91
C CYS A 154 12.70 -8.47 -2.50
N VAL A 155 12.00 -9.60 -2.36
CA VAL A 155 11.83 -10.34 -1.10
C VAL A 155 12.45 -11.75 -1.17
N GLU A 156 13.31 -11.96 -2.15
CA GLU A 156 14.05 -13.20 -2.35
C GLU A 156 15.50 -12.90 -2.72
N PRO A 157 16.32 -12.43 -1.75
CA PRO A 157 17.73 -12.14 -2.02
C PRO A 157 18.47 -13.38 -2.51
N GLY A 158 19.35 -13.19 -3.50
CA GLY A 158 20.24 -14.25 -4.01
C GLY A 158 19.71 -15.08 -5.19
N ARG A 159 18.40 -15.09 -5.49
CA ARG A 159 17.91 -15.69 -6.75
C ARG A 159 17.89 -14.64 -7.86
N TRP A 160 18.48 -14.97 -9.00
CA TRP A 160 18.37 -14.17 -10.23
C TRP A 160 18.19 -15.09 -11.45
N THR A 161 17.34 -16.12 -11.28
CA THR A 161 17.02 -17.09 -12.32
C THR A 161 15.54 -17.08 -12.57
N GLY A 162 15.12 -16.92 -13.82
CA GLY A 162 13.72 -16.90 -14.20
C GLY A 162 13.01 -18.21 -13.85
N SER A 163 11.87 -18.10 -13.16
CA SER A 163 10.99 -19.22 -12.83
C SER A 163 9.72 -19.23 -13.69
N SER A 164 9.31 -18.06 -14.21
CA SER A 164 8.13 -17.87 -15.05
C SER A 164 8.22 -16.54 -15.79
N ASP A 165 7.47 -16.41 -16.89
CA ASP A 165 7.38 -15.14 -17.65
C ASP A 165 6.38 -14.16 -17.02
N LYS A 166 5.45 -14.66 -16.22
CA LYS A 166 4.41 -13.90 -15.54
C LYS A 166 4.53 -14.07 -14.03
N PHE A 167 4.17 -13.03 -13.32
CA PHE A 167 4.02 -13.08 -11.88
C PHE A 167 2.62 -13.49 -11.48
N ASN A 168 2.52 -14.20 -10.36
CA ASN A 168 1.28 -14.62 -9.75
C ASN A 168 1.19 -14.07 -8.33
N ALA A 169 -0.02 -13.68 -7.91
CA ALA A 169 -0.31 -13.26 -6.54
C ALA A 169 -1.54 -13.98 -5.97
N LEU A 170 -2.16 -14.87 -6.77
CA LEU A 170 -3.41 -15.56 -6.39
C LEU A 170 -3.23 -16.38 -5.12
N GLY A 171 -3.88 -15.93 -4.06
CA GLY A 171 -3.76 -16.54 -2.75
C GLY A 171 -2.38 -16.38 -2.09
N GLY A 172 -1.47 -15.63 -2.73
CA GLY A 172 -0.14 -15.35 -2.20
C GLY A 172 -0.20 -14.49 -0.93
N PRO A 173 0.86 -14.55 -0.10
CA PRO A 173 0.89 -13.81 1.15
C PRO A 173 0.93 -12.30 0.88
N MET A 174 0.32 -11.52 1.78
CA MET A 174 0.69 -10.13 1.96
C MET A 174 1.86 -10.08 2.94
N ALA A 175 2.82 -9.21 2.68
CA ALA A 175 3.95 -9.01 3.58
C ALA A 175 3.45 -8.57 4.97
N GLN A 176 4.08 -9.07 6.01
CA GLN A 176 3.76 -8.66 7.37
C GLN A 176 4.04 -7.17 7.62
N PRO A 177 3.39 -6.52 8.61
CA PRO A 177 3.51 -5.09 8.88
C PRO A 177 4.94 -4.55 8.89
N ALA A 178 5.89 -5.23 9.53
CA ALA A 178 7.28 -4.80 9.58
C ALA A 178 7.93 -4.71 8.18
N VAL A 179 7.69 -5.68 7.29
CA VAL A 179 8.19 -5.67 5.91
C VAL A 179 7.48 -4.60 5.07
N ARG A 180 6.16 -4.45 5.25
CA ARG A 180 5.37 -3.39 4.59
C ARG A 180 5.91 -2.01 4.97
N ALA A 181 6.17 -1.76 6.25
CA ALA A 181 6.74 -0.52 6.75
C ALA A 181 8.06 -0.17 6.05
N LYS A 182 8.98 -1.13 5.89
CA LYS A 182 10.25 -0.90 5.19
C LYS A 182 10.08 -0.60 3.71
N ALA A 183 9.14 -1.24 3.05
CA ALA A 183 8.84 -0.97 1.65
C ALA A 183 8.19 0.40 1.45
N MET A 184 7.23 0.78 2.28
CA MET A 184 6.45 2.02 2.16
C MET A 184 7.20 3.25 2.65
N SER A 185 7.79 3.18 3.83
CA SER A 185 8.41 4.31 4.52
C SER A 185 9.87 4.49 4.14
N ASP A 186 10.69 3.44 4.30
CA ASP A 186 12.13 3.53 4.03
C ASP A 186 12.46 3.55 2.55
N LYS A 187 11.66 2.92 1.70
CA LYS A 187 11.84 2.84 0.23
C LYS A 187 13.27 2.39 -0.15
N ASN A 188 13.85 1.50 0.66
CA ASN A 188 15.25 1.07 0.55
C ASN A 188 15.35 -0.45 0.49
N GLN A 189 15.92 -0.97 -0.61
CA GLN A 189 16.04 -2.41 -0.84
C GLN A 189 16.84 -3.14 0.24
N ALA A 190 17.91 -2.55 0.76
CA ALA A 190 18.73 -3.18 1.79
C ALA A 190 17.97 -3.34 3.10
N LYS A 191 17.18 -2.33 3.51
CA LYS A 191 16.32 -2.38 4.69
C LYS A 191 15.19 -3.38 4.54
N VAL A 192 14.60 -3.49 3.33
CA VAL A 192 13.60 -4.53 3.04
C VAL A 192 14.22 -5.92 3.18
N TRP A 193 15.43 -6.15 2.65
CA TRP A 193 16.12 -7.45 2.80
C TRP A 193 16.47 -7.77 4.25
N GLU A 194 16.91 -6.79 5.02
CA GLU A 194 17.17 -6.96 6.47
C GLU A 194 15.89 -7.41 7.18
N GLU A 195 14.77 -6.76 6.93
CA GLU A 195 13.51 -7.09 7.59
C GLU A 195 12.94 -8.43 7.11
N VAL A 196 13.04 -8.74 5.83
CA VAL A 196 12.72 -10.07 5.29
C VAL A 196 13.58 -11.15 5.96
N GLY A 197 14.86 -10.88 6.19
CA GLY A 197 15.75 -11.79 6.92
C GLY A 197 15.30 -12.05 8.34
N LYS A 198 14.94 -11.00 9.09
CA LYS A 198 14.40 -11.11 10.47
C LYS A 198 13.09 -11.90 10.49
N SER A 199 12.16 -11.54 9.61
CA SER A 199 10.85 -12.18 9.46
C SER A 199 10.99 -13.69 9.18
N ARG A 200 11.84 -14.05 8.22
CA ARG A 200 12.14 -15.46 7.90
C ARG A 200 12.72 -16.19 9.10
N SER A 201 13.68 -15.58 9.79
CA SER A 201 14.30 -16.20 10.98
C SER A 201 13.27 -16.42 12.07
N GLY A 202 12.37 -15.46 12.33
CA GLY A 202 11.27 -15.60 13.28
C GLY A 202 10.33 -16.75 12.92
N MET A 203 9.93 -16.87 11.64
CA MET A 203 9.09 -17.97 11.15
C MET A 203 9.80 -19.32 11.22
N MET A 204 11.07 -19.38 10.81
CA MET A 204 11.86 -20.60 10.86
C MET A 204 12.04 -21.12 12.28
N ALA A 205 12.09 -20.26 13.29
CA ALA A 205 12.11 -20.64 14.70
C ALA A 205 10.83 -21.37 15.17
N GLN A 206 9.74 -21.27 14.40
CA GLN A 206 8.47 -21.96 14.68
C GLN A 206 8.38 -23.33 13.98
N VAL A 207 9.34 -23.68 13.13
CA VAL A 207 9.37 -24.95 12.38
C VAL A 207 10.17 -25.98 13.18
N THR A 208 9.57 -27.14 13.46
CA THR A 208 10.18 -28.19 14.29
C THR A 208 11.33 -28.91 13.57
N ALA A 209 11.14 -29.17 12.27
CA ALA A 209 12.12 -29.87 11.44
C ALA A 209 12.18 -29.25 10.04
N ALA A 210 12.97 -28.20 9.89
CA ALA A 210 13.16 -27.58 8.59
C ALA A 210 13.86 -28.55 7.63
N SER A 211 13.26 -28.77 6.45
CA SER A 211 13.95 -29.49 5.37
C SER A 211 15.19 -28.70 4.93
N PRO A 212 16.24 -29.36 4.39
CA PRO A 212 17.41 -28.65 3.87
C PRO A 212 17.04 -27.58 2.81
N ALA A 213 16.03 -27.83 1.99
CA ALA A 213 15.55 -26.88 1.00
C ALA A 213 14.88 -25.66 1.63
N LEU A 214 14.11 -25.84 2.71
CA LEU A 214 13.51 -24.74 3.46
C LEU A 214 14.57 -23.93 4.23
N ALA A 215 15.53 -24.60 4.84
CA ALA A 215 16.62 -23.94 5.55
C ALA A 215 17.52 -23.11 4.64
N ALA A 216 17.72 -23.58 3.38
CA ALA A 216 18.57 -22.91 2.39
C ALA A 216 17.85 -21.80 1.60
N THR A 217 16.49 -21.72 1.65
CA THR A 217 15.78 -20.72 0.81
C THR A 217 15.96 -19.31 1.36
N SER A 218 16.16 -18.36 0.46
CA SER A 218 16.12 -16.92 0.77
C SER A 218 14.72 -16.31 0.50
N SER A 219 13.80 -17.06 -0.11
CA SER A 219 12.46 -16.59 -0.46
C SER A 219 11.56 -16.46 0.76
N TYR A 220 11.05 -15.24 0.98
CA TYR A 220 10.01 -14.97 1.96
C TYR A 220 8.75 -15.79 1.66
N ALA A 221 8.29 -15.80 0.41
CA ALA A 221 7.07 -16.50 0.01
C ALA A 221 7.18 -18.01 0.27
N ARG A 222 8.31 -18.65 -0.03
CA ARG A 222 8.50 -20.09 0.23
C ARG A 222 8.48 -20.45 1.71
N VAL A 223 9.00 -19.57 2.56
CA VAL A 223 8.92 -19.79 4.02
C VAL A 223 7.47 -19.67 4.48
N MET A 224 6.76 -18.65 4.00
CA MET A 224 5.34 -18.45 4.31
C MET A 224 4.45 -19.58 3.79
N ASP A 225 4.78 -20.21 2.65
CA ASP A 225 4.05 -21.35 2.07
C ASP A 225 4.40 -22.71 2.69
N ASN A 226 5.37 -22.75 3.60
CA ASN A 226 5.69 -23.98 4.29
C ASN A 226 4.53 -24.47 5.16
N LYS A 227 4.24 -25.79 5.13
CA LYS A 227 3.08 -26.38 5.81
C LYS A 227 3.06 -26.09 7.31
N GLU A 228 4.18 -26.30 8.03
CA GLU A 228 4.24 -26.04 9.48
C GLU A 228 4.07 -24.55 9.79
N VAL A 229 4.64 -23.65 8.96
CA VAL A 229 4.43 -22.21 9.09
C VAL A 229 2.96 -21.88 8.86
N GLN A 230 2.34 -22.42 7.81
CA GLN A 230 0.90 -22.23 7.54
C GLN A 230 0.02 -22.72 8.70
N GLU A 231 0.30 -23.88 9.28
CA GLU A 231 -0.42 -24.41 10.46
C GLU A 231 -0.29 -23.47 11.66
N LYS A 232 0.89 -22.86 11.87
CA LYS A 232 1.08 -21.86 12.92
C LYS A 232 0.33 -20.56 12.63
N LEU A 233 0.38 -20.08 11.41
CA LEU A 233 -0.38 -18.89 11.00
C LEU A 233 -1.88 -19.13 11.14
N ASP A 234 -2.38 -20.28 10.71
CA ASP A 234 -3.78 -20.66 10.81
C ASP A 234 -4.26 -20.78 12.26
N SER A 235 -3.39 -21.24 13.17
CA SER A 235 -3.73 -21.28 14.59
C SER A 235 -4.06 -19.90 15.21
N VAL A 236 -3.59 -18.82 14.58
CA VAL A 236 -3.87 -17.44 14.99
C VAL A 236 -4.87 -16.77 14.06
N ALA A 237 -4.67 -16.87 12.74
CA ALA A 237 -5.49 -16.18 11.75
C ALA A 237 -6.93 -16.69 11.70
N VAL A 238 -7.15 -18.02 11.74
CA VAL A 238 -8.50 -18.61 11.61
C VAL A 238 -9.42 -18.24 12.77
N PRO A 239 -9.00 -18.31 14.03
CA PRO A 239 -9.82 -17.81 15.14
C PRO A 239 -10.13 -16.31 15.03
N VAL A 240 -9.13 -15.48 14.70
CA VAL A 240 -9.34 -14.03 14.51
C VAL A 240 -10.34 -13.76 13.39
N GLU A 241 -10.21 -14.44 12.25
CA GLU A 241 -11.13 -14.30 11.12
C GLU A 241 -12.56 -14.69 11.49
N ARG A 242 -12.72 -15.81 12.19
CA ARG A 242 -14.03 -16.30 12.64
C ARG A 242 -14.69 -15.28 13.58
N ASP A 243 -13.94 -14.81 14.58
CA ASP A 243 -14.48 -13.90 15.61
C ASP A 243 -14.77 -12.52 15.00
N TYR A 244 -13.91 -12.04 14.08
CA TYR A 244 -14.16 -10.84 13.31
C TYR A 244 -15.43 -10.94 12.46
N ARG A 245 -15.61 -12.04 11.73
CA ARG A 245 -16.81 -12.29 10.92
C ARG A 245 -18.06 -12.36 11.77
N SER A 246 -18.00 -13.03 12.92
CA SER A 246 -19.12 -13.11 13.87
C SER A 246 -19.52 -11.72 14.39
N LEU A 247 -18.54 -10.89 14.76
CA LEU A 247 -18.78 -9.53 15.22
C LEU A 247 -19.44 -8.68 14.12
N ILE A 248 -18.92 -8.72 12.89
CA ILE A 248 -19.47 -7.95 11.77
C ILE A 248 -20.91 -8.31 11.45
N GLN A 249 -21.27 -9.61 11.53
CA GLN A 249 -22.65 -10.06 11.32
C GLN A 249 -23.63 -9.54 12.37
N GLN A 250 -23.15 -9.18 13.56
CA GLN A 250 -23.96 -8.62 14.64
C GLN A 250 -24.17 -7.10 14.51
N LEU A 251 -23.34 -6.43 13.72
CA LEU A 251 -23.43 -4.99 13.50
C LEU A 251 -24.55 -4.69 12.48
N ARG A 252 -25.62 -4.01 12.95
CA ARG A 252 -26.77 -3.66 12.09
C ARG A 252 -26.71 -2.25 11.52
N GLU A 253 -25.99 -1.35 12.19
CA GLU A 253 -26.00 0.10 11.88
C GLU A 253 -24.63 0.66 11.53
N HIS A 254 -23.59 -0.18 11.55
CA HIS A 254 -22.22 0.24 11.31
C HIS A 254 -21.55 -0.67 10.27
N ASN A 255 -20.74 -0.06 9.45
CA ASN A 255 -19.97 -0.75 8.42
C ASN A 255 -18.55 -0.97 8.91
N ALA A 256 -18.12 -2.21 8.92
CA ALA A 256 -16.71 -2.53 9.17
C ALA A 256 -15.86 -2.07 7.98
N VAL A 257 -14.94 -1.17 8.24
CA VAL A 257 -14.10 -0.54 7.20
C VAL A 257 -12.62 -0.76 7.42
N GLY A 258 -12.20 -1.33 8.56
CA GLY A 258 -10.79 -1.52 8.81
C GLY A 258 -10.49 -2.21 10.13
N VAL A 259 -9.21 -2.20 10.46
CA VAL A 259 -8.67 -2.75 11.70
C VAL A 259 -7.47 -1.96 12.17
N ILE A 260 -7.27 -1.97 13.50
CA ILE A 260 -6.01 -1.60 14.14
C ILE A 260 -5.41 -2.87 14.73
N VAL A 261 -4.11 -3.02 14.60
CA VAL A 261 -3.38 -4.22 14.99
C VAL A 261 -2.36 -3.90 16.06
N ALA A 262 -2.39 -4.70 17.12
CA ALA A 262 -1.35 -4.69 18.13
C ALA A 262 -0.73 -6.08 18.29
N VAL A 263 0.57 -6.12 18.49
CA VAL A 263 1.34 -7.33 18.82
C VAL A 263 2.05 -7.10 20.14
N ASN A 264 1.95 -8.04 21.05
CA ASN A 264 2.51 -7.91 22.40
C ASN A 264 2.04 -6.67 23.19
N GLY A 265 0.81 -6.20 22.91
CA GLY A 265 0.24 -5.00 23.54
C GLY A 265 0.69 -3.67 22.93
N GLU A 266 1.58 -3.68 21.95
CA GLU A 266 2.02 -2.49 21.23
C GLU A 266 1.23 -2.36 19.92
N ILE A 267 0.59 -1.21 19.69
CA ILE A 267 -0.08 -0.93 18.42
C ILE A 267 1.01 -0.74 17.37
N ILE A 268 0.88 -1.47 16.26
CA ILE A 268 1.89 -1.48 15.20
C ILE A 268 1.36 -0.98 13.86
N TRP A 269 0.04 -1.18 13.60
CA TRP A 269 -0.52 -0.96 12.28
C TRP A 269 -2.02 -0.66 12.30
N ALA A 270 -2.49 0.08 11.29
CA ALA A 270 -3.91 0.14 10.93
C ALA A 270 -4.06 0.11 9.40
N ASP A 271 -5.08 -0.60 8.92
CA ASP A 271 -5.55 -0.56 7.53
C ASP A 271 -7.03 -0.16 7.54
N ILE A 272 -7.37 0.96 6.88
CA ILE A 272 -8.73 1.49 6.77
C ILE A 272 -9.10 1.61 5.30
N PHE A 273 -10.29 1.15 4.93
CA PHE A 273 -10.79 1.09 3.56
C PHE A 273 -12.03 1.95 3.38
N ALA A 274 -12.26 2.39 2.15
CA ALA A 274 -13.43 3.17 1.77
C ALA A 274 -14.76 2.42 1.99
N SER A 275 -14.74 1.09 2.02
CA SER A 275 -15.94 0.26 2.15
C SER A 275 -15.68 -1.08 2.83
N THR A 276 -16.75 -1.68 3.33
CA THR A 276 -16.75 -3.06 3.83
C THR A 276 -16.41 -4.06 2.72
N ASP A 277 -16.91 -3.86 1.51
CA ASP A 277 -16.64 -4.73 0.37
C ASP A 277 -15.14 -4.78 0.05
N LEU A 278 -14.48 -3.63 0.03
CA LEU A 278 -13.06 -3.54 -0.24
C LEU A 278 -12.24 -4.19 0.88
N LEU A 279 -12.58 -3.93 2.13
CA LEU A 279 -11.95 -4.62 3.26
C LEU A 279 -12.10 -6.14 3.16
N GLN A 280 -13.30 -6.65 2.84
CA GLN A 280 -13.55 -8.09 2.72
C GLN A 280 -12.70 -8.75 1.64
N LYS A 281 -12.43 -8.07 0.52
CA LYS A 281 -11.57 -8.57 -0.55
C LYS A 281 -10.11 -8.75 -0.09
N TYR A 282 -9.61 -7.86 0.76
CA TYR A 282 -8.23 -7.91 1.27
C TYR A 282 -8.08 -8.67 2.59
N TRP A 283 -9.17 -8.84 3.35
CA TRP A 283 -9.14 -9.39 4.70
C TRP A 283 -8.41 -10.74 4.82
N PRO A 284 -8.61 -11.73 3.92
CA PRO A 284 -7.91 -13.00 4.02
C PRO A 284 -6.38 -12.89 3.96
N LYS A 285 -5.86 -11.92 3.18
CA LYS A 285 -4.42 -11.65 3.11
C LYS A 285 -3.93 -10.86 4.32
N LEU A 286 -4.72 -9.88 4.77
CA LEU A 286 -4.37 -9.00 5.88
C LEU A 286 -4.30 -9.77 7.19
N VAL A 287 -5.30 -10.57 7.53
CA VAL A 287 -5.30 -11.33 8.78
C VAL A 287 -4.12 -12.29 8.87
N ARG A 288 -3.72 -12.92 7.77
CA ARG A 288 -2.52 -13.77 7.70
C ARG A 288 -1.23 -12.96 7.83
N SER A 289 -1.17 -11.77 7.25
CA SER A 289 -0.06 -10.83 7.40
C SER A 289 0.14 -10.43 8.88
N TYR A 290 -0.93 -10.13 9.59
CA TYR A 290 -0.89 -9.79 11.01
C TYR A 290 -0.54 -11.01 11.89
N ALA A 291 -1.08 -12.18 11.56
CA ALA A 291 -0.71 -13.42 12.22
C ALA A 291 0.78 -13.74 12.05
N ALA A 292 1.34 -13.47 10.86
CA ALA A 292 2.76 -13.63 10.59
C ALA A 292 3.63 -12.73 11.49
N GLU A 293 3.23 -11.47 11.68
CA GLU A 293 3.92 -10.57 12.60
C GLU A 293 3.90 -11.12 14.04
N ALA A 294 2.74 -11.58 14.49
CA ALA A 294 2.58 -12.12 15.83
C ALA A 294 3.35 -13.43 16.06
N VAL A 295 3.25 -14.37 15.11
CA VAL A 295 3.93 -15.68 15.19
C VAL A 295 5.45 -15.54 15.12
N GLY A 296 5.97 -14.60 14.30
CA GLY A 296 7.39 -14.32 14.17
C GLY A 296 8.03 -13.65 15.38
N THR A 297 7.24 -13.22 16.37
CA THR A 297 7.68 -12.43 17.51
C THR A 297 7.48 -13.23 18.82
N HIS A 298 8.40 -13.12 19.77
CA HIS A 298 8.22 -13.75 21.08
C HIS A 298 7.03 -13.12 21.82
N ALA A 299 6.11 -13.99 22.27
CA ALA A 299 4.91 -13.55 22.99
C ALA A 299 5.26 -12.91 24.34
N LYS A 300 4.64 -11.75 24.63
CA LYS A 300 4.67 -11.04 25.91
C LYS A 300 3.23 -10.93 26.44
N ALA A 301 3.08 -10.87 27.76
CA ALA A 301 1.78 -10.79 28.43
C ALA A 301 1.17 -9.36 28.46
N GLN A 302 1.53 -8.49 27.53
CA GLN A 302 1.00 -7.13 27.43
C GLN A 302 -0.21 -7.08 26.51
N GLN A 303 -1.16 -6.18 26.82
CA GLN A 303 -2.38 -6.01 26.03
C GLN A 303 -2.61 -4.53 25.74
N ALA A 304 -2.93 -4.22 24.48
CA ALA A 304 -3.46 -2.92 24.09
C ALA A 304 -4.95 -2.81 24.46
N ASP A 305 -5.41 -1.60 24.74
CA ASP A 305 -6.79 -1.27 25.01
C ASP A 305 -7.45 -0.47 23.87
N GLU A 306 -8.78 -0.44 23.88
CA GLU A 306 -9.60 0.24 22.88
C GLU A 306 -9.35 1.75 22.85
N LYS A 307 -9.13 2.37 24.01
CA LYS A 307 -8.89 3.82 24.11
C LYS A 307 -7.57 4.20 23.44
N THR A 308 -6.53 3.43 23.67
CA THR A 308 -5.23 3.64 23.01
C THR A 308 -5.33 3.41 21.50
N ALA A 309 -6.10 2.40 21.08
CA ALA A 309 -6.35 2.15 19.66
C ALA A 309 -7.14 3.29 19.01
N GLN A 310 -8.18 3.83 19.67
CA GLN A 310 -8.93 4.98 19.17
C GLN A 310 -8.03 6.21 19.07
N ALA A 311 -7.23 6.49 20.09
CA ALA A 311 -6.28 7.62 20.06
C ALA A 311 -5.24 7.50 18.94
N PHE A 312 -4.74 6.28 18.68
CA PHE A 312 -3.87 6.03 17.55
C PHE A 312 -4.56 6.32 16.21
N LEU A 313 -5.83 5.91 16.06
CA LEU A 313 -6.60 6.14 14.84
C LEU A 313 -6.86 7.64 14.61
N ASP A 314 -7.27 8.35 15.65
CA ASP A 314 -7.69 9.76 15.56
C ASP A 314 -6.50 10.72 15.37
N ASN A 315 -5.31 10.32 15.81
CA ASN A 315 -4.12 11.16 15.65
C ASN A 315 -3.61 11.12 14.21
N MET A 316 -4.01 12.10 13.40
CA MET A 316 -3.49 12.32 12.04
C MET A 316 -2.74 13.65 11.93
N GLU A 317 -2.35 14.23 13.08
CA GLU A 317 -1.59 15.47 13.11
C GLU A 317 -0.15 15.25 12.68
N GLY A 318 0.28 15.99 11.67
CA GLY A 318 1.62 15.84 11.14
C GLY A 318 1.86 16.62 9.86
N ARG A 319 3.02 16.38 9.26
CA ARG A 319 3.37 16.94 7.97
C ARG A 319 2.77 16.08 6.85
N HIS A 320 1.85 16.67 6.09
CA HIS A 320 1.26 16.05 4.91
C HIS A 320 2.10 16.37 3.66
N GLN A 321 2.44 15.36 2.89
CA GLN A 321 3.17 15.51 1.64
C GLN A 321 2.58 14.60 0.57
N THR A 322 2.15 15.19 -0.56
CA THR A 322 1.81 14.41 -1.75
C THR A 322 3.09 13.80 -2.32
N VAL A 323 3.20 12.47 -2.27
CA VAL A 323 4.39 11.74 -2.74
C VAL A 323 4.23 11.23 -4.15
N GLU A 324 3.00 11.10 -4.62
CA GLU A 324 2.65 10.77 -6.00
C GLU A 324 1.26 11.32 -6.32
N SER A 325 1.08 11.82 -7.53
CA SER A 325 -0.22 12.24 -8.03
C SER A 325 -0.28 12.02 -9.53
N GLU A 326 -1.36 11.36 -9.96
CA GLU A 326 -1.70 11.24 -11.37
C GLU A 326 -3.04 11.97 -11.57
N PRO A 327 -3.03 13.15 -12.22
CA PRO A 327 -4.20 14.01 -12.33
C PRO A 327 -5.41 13.28 -12.93
N GLY A 328 -6.56 13.39 -12.26
CA GLY A 328 -7.80 12.72 -12.68
C GLY A 328 -7.84 11.22 -12.40
N LEU A 329 -6.80 10.63 -11.82
CA LEU A 329 -6.76 9.21 -11.46
C LEU A 329 -6.62 9.01 -9.96
N TYR A 330 -5.51 9.44 -9.34
CA TYR A 330 -5.30 9.29 -7.90
C TYR A 330 -4.27 10.28 -7.35
N ARG A 331 -4.26 10.37 -6.03
CA ARG A 331 -3.23 11.03 -5.24
C ARG A 331 -2.81 10.09 -4.11
N GLN A 332 -1.52 10.00 -3.85
CA GLN A 332 -0.96 9.36 -2.66
C GLN A 332 -0.35 10.42 -1.76
N THR A 333 -0.78 10.47 -0.50
CA THR A 333 -0.29 11.39 0.53
C THR A 333 0.44 10.59 1.60
N GLU A 334 1.64 11.04 1.97
CA GLU A 334 2.37 10.57 3.15
C GLU A 334 2.16 11.58 4.28
N ILE A 335 1.79 11.09 5.46
CA ILE A 335 1.63 11.87 6.68
C ILE A 335 2.70 11.40 7.66
N SER A 336 3.53 12.32 8.12
CA SER A 336 4.58 12.05 9.13
C SER A 336 4.23 12.81 10.39
N GLY A 337 3.78 12.09 11.41
CA GLY A 337 3.44 12.61 12.74
C GLY A 337 4.43 12.17 13.81
N ASP A 338 4.15 12.53 15.06
CA ASP A 338 4.91 12.07 16.20
C ASP A 338 4.57 10.61 16.52
N GLY A 339 5.56 9.73 16.38
CA GLY A 339 5.44 8.30 16.62
C GLY A 339 4.62 7.53 15.59
N PHE A 340 4.32 8.10 14.40
CA PHE A 340 3.65 7.38 13.33
C PHE A 340 3.96 7.90 11.94
N LYS A 341 3.74 7.04 10.95
CA LYS A 341 3.53 7.41 9.54
C LYS A 341 2.21 6.87 9.03
N ALA A 342 1.58 7.63 8.13
CA ALA A 342 0.41 7.14 7.41
C ALA A 342 0.54 7.42 5.90
N PHE A 343 -0.13 6.58 5.11
CA PHE A 343 -0.19 6.68 3.66
C PHE A 343 -1.64 6.60 3.22
N GLU A 344 -2.10 7.62 2.50
CA GLU A 344 -3.45 7.71 1.99
C GLU A 344 -3.45 7.57 0.48
N LEU A 345 -4.26 6.65 -0.04
CA LEU A 345 -4.56 6.53 -1.45
C LEU A 345 -5.93 7.14 -1.72
N THR A 346 -5.97 8.35 -2.29
CA THR A 346 -7.19 9.05 -2.68
C THR A 346 -7.49 8.82 -4.16
N SER A 347 -8.68 8.33 -4.49
CA SER A 347 -9.16 8.32 -5.87
C SER A 347 -9.52 9.73 -6.31
N LEU A 348 -9.15 10.09 -7.54
CA LEU A 348 -9.54 11.35 -8.22
C LEU A 348 -10.44 11.08 -9.43
N LEU A 349 -10.88 9.83 -9.61
CA LEU A 349 -11.82 9.48 -10.66
C LEU A 349 -13.18 10.16 -10.46
N PRO A 350 -13.88 10.55 -11.51
CA PRO A 350 -15.21 11.14 -11.39
C PRO A 350 -16.15 10.25 -10.56
N LYS A 351 -16.89 10.84 -9.62
CA LYS A 351 -17.83 10.20 -8.69
C LYS A 351 -17.21 9.33 -7.60
N THR A 352 -15.88 9.16 -7.58
CA THR A 352 -15.17 8.36 -6.57
C THR A 352 -14.03 9.14 -5.91
N ILE A 353 -14.24 10.44 -5.67
CA ILE A 353 -13.24 11.30 -5.01
C ILE A 353 -13.34 11.08 -3.51
N PHE A 354 -12.60 10.09 -3.02
CA PHE A 354 -12.50 9.71 -1.61
C PHE A 354 -11.25 8.84 -1.39
N ASP A 355 -10.88 8.68 -0.12
CA ASP A 355 -9.76 7.83 0.25
C ASP A 355 -10.15 6.36 0.12
N LEU A 356 -9.47 5.66 -0.78
CA LEU A 356 -9.68 4.22 -1.03
C LEU A 356 -9.09 3.36 0.08
N HIS A 357 -7.89 3.76 0.55
CA HIS A 357 -7.16 3.05 1.59
C HIS A 357 -6.26 3.99 2.36
N VAL A 358 -6.20 3.80 3.67
CA VAL A 358 -5.26 4.44 4.58
C VAL A 358 -4.50 3.35 5.33
N ALA A 359 -3.19 3.31 5.15
CA ALA A 359 -2.29 2.51 5.96
C ALA A 359 -1.58 3.40 6.99
N LYS A 360 -1.66 3.07 8.27
CA LYS A 360 -0.97 3.80 9.34
C LYS A 360 -0.10 2.85 10.15
N MET A 361 1.14 3.23 10.36
CA MET A 361 2.13 2.45 11.10
C MET A 361 2.67 3.26 12.28
N ALA A 362 2.89 2.60 13.42
CA ALA A 362 3.64 3.16 14.53
C ALA A 362 5.15 3.16 14.21
N GLU A 363 5.88 4.16 14.70
CA GLU A 363 7.35 4.29 14.58
C GLU A 363 8.07 4.12 15.92
#